data_f4b5fc9f4489417f806ec082821e6877
#
_entry.id   f4b5fc9f4489417f806ec082821e6877
#
_cell.length_a   1.000
_cell.length_b   1.000
_cell.length_c   1.000
_cell.angle_alpha   90.00
_cell.angle_beta   90.00
_cell.angle_gamma   90.00
#
_symmetry.space_group_name_H-M   'P 1'
#
loop_
_entity.id
_entity.type
_entity.pdbx_description
1 polymer ?
#
loop_
_entity_poly.entity_id
_entity_poly.type
_entity_poly.pdbx_seq_one_letter_code
_entity_poly.pdbx_strand_id
1 'polypeptide(L)' 'MANFYRIEELTTEGWTLIEDQAARITKERCDEQLTQYVNGGQNPNRLRAVAVQ' A
#
# COMPACT_ATOMS: atom_id res chain seq x y z
N MET A 1 -15.17 -12.09 -0.01
CA MET A 1 -14.89 -10.69 -0.37
C MET A 1 -13.82 -10.13 0.54
N ALA A 2 -12.78 -9.50 -0.01
CA ALA A 2 -11.72 -8.95 0.80
C ALA A 2 -12.18 -7.66 1.48
N ASN A 3 -12.01 -7.60 2.79
CA ASN A 3 -12.38 -6.43 3.58
C ASN A 3 -11.16 -5.61 4.00
N PHE A 4 -9.97 -6.13 3.75
CA PHE A 4 -8.73 -5.49 4.15
C PHE A 4 -7.74 -5.50 3.02
N TYR A 5 -6.79 -4.57 3.11
CA TYR A 5 -5.76 -4.39 2.09
C TYR A 5 -4.43 -4.15 2.77
N ARG A 6 -3.37 -4.31 1.99
CA ARG A 6 -2.03 -3.89 2.40
C ARG A 6 -1.42 -3.09 1.26
N ILE A 7 -0.48 -2.23 1.59
CA ILE A 7 0.23 -1.44 0.59
C ILE A 7 1.61 -2.03 0.41
N GLU A 8 1.97 -2.30 -0.84
CA GLU A 8 3.28 -2.81 -1.19
C GLU A 8 4.00 -1.82 -2.07
N GLU A 9 5.30 -1.76 -1.95
CA GLU A 9 6.13 -0.96 -2.84
C GLU A 9 7.10 -1.84 -3.62
N LEU A 10 7.41 -1.41 -4.82
CA LEU A 10 8.37 -2.12 -5.68
C LEU A 10 9.78 -1.71 -5.29
N THR A 11 10.56 -2.70 -4.86
CA THR A 11 11.97 -2.52 -4.51
C THR A 11 12.82 -3.38 -5.42
N THR A 12 14.14 -3.32 -5.23
CA THR A 12 15.06 -4.19 -5.99
C THR A 12 14.83 -5.67 -5.71
N GLU A 13 14.15 -5.99 -4.61
CA GLU A 13 13.83 -7.37 -4.24
C GLU A 13 12.43 -7.77 -4.68
N GLY A 14 11.70 -6.87 -5.34
CA GLY A 14 10.33 -7.10 -5.77
C GLY A 14 9.34 -6.31 -4.92
N TRP A 15 8.09 -6.78 -4.89
CA TRP A 15 7.05 -6.11 -4.12
C TRP A 15 7.16 -6.49 -2.66
N THR A 16 7.29 -5.49 -1.80
CA THR A 16 7.41 -5.70 -0.36
C THR A 16 6.41 -4.81 0.38
N LEU A 17 6.00 -5.25 1.56
CA LEU A 17 5.11 -4.46 2.41
C LEU A 17 5.84 -3.19 2.84
N ILE A 18 5.16 -2.06 2.77
CA ILE A 18 5.71 -0.82 3.28
C ILE A 18 5.81 -0.92 4.79
N GLU A 19 6.99 -0.63 5.29
CA GLU A 19 7.37 -0.88 6.68
C GLU A 19 6.47 -0.21 7.71
N ASP A 20 5.99 0.98 7.41
CA ASP A 20 5.18 1.76 8.34
C ASP A 20 3.70 1.41 8.29
N GLN A 21 3.32 0.42 7.49
CA GLN A 21 1.92 0.06 7.32
C GLN A 21 1.57 -1.20 8.09
N ALA A 22 0.36 -1.21 8.65
CA ALA A 22 -0.22 -2.46 9.14
C ALA A 22 -0.43 -3.41 7.97
N ALA A 23 -0.29 -4.71 8.22
CA ALA A 23 -0.48 -5.71 7.19
C ALA A 23 -1.95 -5.83 6.75
N ARG A 24 -2.88 -5.26 7.51
CA ARG A 24 -4.32 -5.32 7.22
C ARG A 24 -4.94 -3.97 7.57
N ILE A 25 -5.36 -3.24 6.54
CA ILE A 25 -6.05 -1.95 6.72
C ILE A 25 -7.30 -1.94 5.86
N THR A 26 -8.27 -1.12 6.23
CA THR A 26 -9.49 -1.00 5.43
C THR A 26 -9.18 -0.35 4.09
N LYS A 27 -10.09 -0.53 3.13
CA LYS A 27 -9.93 0.07 1.81
C LYS A 27 -9.80 1.59 1.90
N GLU A 28 -10.63 2.22 2.71
CA GLU A 28 -10.62 3.67 2.88
C GLU A 28 -9.29 4.14 3.43
N ARG A 29 -8.77 3.43 4.42
CA ARG A 29 -7.47 3.75 5.00
C ARG A 29 -6.35 3.53 3.98
N CYS A 30 -6.46 2.47 3.19
CA CYS A 30 -5.49 2.17 2.14
C CYS A 30 -5.43 3.29 1.11
N ASP A 31 -6.59 3.74 0.62
CA ASP A 31 -6.67 4.82 -0.36
C ASP A 31 -6.08 6.11 0.20
N GLU A 32 -6.36 6.41 1.46
CA GLU A 32 -5.84 7.58 2.14
C GLU A 32 -4.32 7.54 2.24
N GLN A 33 -3.78 6.40 2.64
CA GLN A 33 -2.34 6.23 2.77
C GLN A 33 -1.63 6.31 1.42
N LEU A 34 -2.19 5.69 0.39
CA LEU A 34 -1.62 5.78 -0.95
C LEU A 34 -1.54 7.23 -1.42
N THR A 35 -2.59 8.00 -1.19
CA THR A 35 -2.61 9.42 -1.54
C THR A 35 -1.50 10.18 -0.82
N GLN A 36 -1.31 9.90 0.46
CA GLN A 36 -0.26 10.54 1.26
C GLN A 36 1.14 10.20 0.74
N TYR A 37 1.37 8.94 0.38
CA TYR A 37 2.67 8.53 -0.18
C TYR A 37 2.96 9.24 -1.50
N VAL A 38 1.98 9.32 -2.38
CA VAL A 38 2.16 10.00 -3.67
C VAL A 38 2.39 11.49 -3.45
N ASN A 39 1.65 12.11 -2.55
CA ASN A 39 1.84 13.52 -2.21
C ASN A 39 3.21 13.78 -1.59
N GLY A 40 3.76 12.80 -0.92
CA GLY A 40 5.10 12.87 -0.33
C GLY A 40 6.24 12.61 -1.29
N GLY A 41 5.95 12.37 -2.58
CA GLY A 41 6.98 12.18 -3.59
C GLY A 41 7.19 10.74 -4.03
N GLN A 42 6.44 9.80 -3.49
CA GLN A 42 6.53 8.40 -3.92
C GLN A 42 5.95 8.24 -5.32
N ASN A 43 6.60 7.39 -6.12
CA ASN A 43 6.12 7.11 -7.48
C ASN A 43 4.92 6.16 -7.41
N PRO A 44 3.73 6.58 -7.90
CA PRO A 44 2.54 5.72 -7.85
C PRO A 44 2.70 4.41 -8.61
N ASN A 45 3.58 4.36 -9.61
CA ASN A 45 3.84 3.12 -10.35
C ASN A 45 4.62 2.09 -9.53
N ARG A 46 5.16 2.49 -8.40
CA ARG A 46 5.89 1.62 -7.49
C ARG A 46 5.11 1.30 -6.22
N LEU A 47 3.85 1.64 -6.21
CA LEU A 47 2.96 1.37 -5.07
C LEU A 47 1.76 0.57 -5.57
N ARG A 48 1.28 -0.32 -4.74
CA ARG A 48 0.04 -1.03 -5.06
C ARG A 48 -0.70 -1.42 -3.79
N ALA A 49 -2.01 -1.53 -3.93
CA ALA A 49 -2.88 -2.07 -2.88
C ALA A 49 -3.15 -3.53 -3.20
N VAL A 50 -2.96 -4.40 -2.22
CA VAL A 50 -3.21 -5.83 -2.37
C VAL A 50 -4.30 -6.24 -1.40
N ALA A 51 -5.33 -6.89 -1.90
CA ALA A 51 -6.40 -7.39 -1.06
C ALA A 51 -5.89 -8.53 -0.17
N VAL A 52 -6.24 -8.47 1.11
CA VAL A 52 -5.90 -9.53 2.06
C VAL A 52 -7.14 -9.95 2.82
N GLN A 53 -7.15 -11.16 3.28
CA GLN A 53 -8.29 -11.67 4.04
C GLN A 53 -7.94 -11.85 5.50
#